data_cdfa0d61f114dbe27f0981f9d48069a9
#
_entry.id   cdfa0d61f114dbe27f0981f9d48069a9
#
_cell.length_a   1.000
_cell.length_b   1.000
_cell.length_c   1.000
_cell.angle_alpha   90.00
_cell.angle_beta   90.00
_cell.angle_gamma   90.00
#
_symmetry.space_group_name_H-M   'P 1'
#
loop_
_entity.id
_entity.type
_entity.pdbx_description
1 polymer ?
#
loop_
_entity_poly.entity_id
_entity_poly.type
_entity_poly.pdbx_seq_one_letter_code
_entity_poly.pdbx_strand_id
1 'polypeptide(L)'
;TSMPHVKYRSPSIAPAYTGRLSTNPIPSLRLPAKSMEPAAAYRFIHDELMLDGSSRLNLATFVTTWMDPEAEKLMAETFDKNMIDKDEYPATAAIESRCIAMVADLFHAEDLRDDDASSAIGASTIGSSEAVMLGGLALKWRWKERIGKKSRTRTPNLVMGSNVQVVWEKFCRYFDVEARYLPMEKGRYVITPEQVLDAVDEDTIGVV
;
A
#
# COMPACT_ATOMS: atom_id res chain seq x y z
N THR A 1 7.01 22.64 -1.98
CA THR A 1 5.73 23.33 -2.31
C THR A 1 4.70 22.87 -1.29
N SER A 2 4.38 23.72 -0.31
CA SER A 2 3.36 23.46 0.70
C SER A 2 1.99 23.45 0.03
N MET A 3 1.21 22.41 0.24
CA MET A 3 -0.21 22.41 -0.15
C MET A 3 -0.96 23.53 0.59
N PRO A 4 -1.85 24.26 -0.09
CA PRO A 4 -2.65 25.28 0.56
C PRO A 4 -3.60 24.62 1.57
N HIS A 5 -3.53 25.05 2.84
CA HIS A 5 -4.52 24.71 3.84
C HIS A 5 -5.87 25.31 3.44
N VAL A 6 -6.78 24.48 2.96
CA VAL A 6 -8.17 24.87 2.76
C VAL A 6 -8.77 25.11 4.14
N LYS A 7 -8.95 26.37 4.51
CA LYS A 7 -9.74 26.73 5.69
C LYS A 7 -11.20 26.50 5.36
N TYR A 8 -11.75 25.38 5.75
CA TYR A 8 -13.19 25.20 5.78
C TYR A 8 -13.79 26.18 6.78
N ARG A 9 -14.40 27.26 6.29
CA ARG A 9 -15.33 28.06 7.08
C ARG A 9 -16.69 27.36 7.04
N SER A 10 -17.11 26.80 8.16
CA SER A 10 -18.49 26.34 8.31
C SER A 10 -19.43 27.49 7.98
N PRO A 11 -20.42 27.29 7.10
CA PRO A 11 -21.43 28.31 6.87
C PRO A 11 -22.17 28.60 8.20
N SER A 12 -22.25 29.85 8.57
CA SER A 12 -22.87 30.31 9.82
C SER A 12 -24.41 30.26 9.80
N ILE A 13 -25.00 29.72 8.76
CA ILE A 13 -26.47 29.68 8.59
C ILE A 13 -26.91 28.21 8.68
N ALA A 14 -27.51 27.85 9.81
CA ALA A 14 -28.22 26.58 9.93
C ALA A 14 -29.46 26.60 9.03
N PRO A 15 -29.66 25.58 8.16
CA PRO A 15 -30.87 25.49 7.34
C PRO A 15 -32.10 25.42 8.23
N ALA A 16 -33.13 26.22 7.93
CA ALA A 16 -34.35 26.38 8.74
C ALA A 16 -35.13 25.05 8.98
N TYR A 17 -34.82 24.01 8.22
CA TYR A 17 -35.53 22.71 8.24
C TYR A 17 -34.66 21.54 8.71
N THR A 18 -33.47 21.78 9.22
CA THR A 18 -32.61 20.71 9.74
C THR A 18 -32.87 20.43 11.21
N GLY A 19 -32.99 19.16 11.59
CA GLY A 19 -33.09 18.75 12.98
C GLY A 19 -31.85 19.18 13.80
N ARG A 20 -31.98 19.27 15.13
CA ARG A 20 -30.90 19.70 16.05
C ARG A 20 -29.60 18.87 15.89
N LEU A 21 -29.68 17.66 15.41
CA LEU A 21 -28.53 16.76 15.20
C LEU A 21 -27.69 17.13 13.96
N SER A 22 -28.31 17.76 12.96
CA SER A 22 -27.62 18.14 11.71
C SER A 22 -27.00 19.53 11.71
N THR A 23 -27.10 20.26 12.83
CA THR A 23 -26.50 21.59 12.98
C THR A 23 -25.16 21.58 13.73
N ASN A 24 -24.77 20.45 14.30
CA ASN A 24 -23.47 20.33 14.95
C ASN A 24 -22.35 20.25 13.90
N PRO A 25 -21.30 21.09 14.00
CA PRO A 25 -20.15 20.96 13.11
C PRO A 25 -19.46 19.63 13.34
N ILE A 26 -19.02 19.00 12.26
CA ILE A 26 -18.23 17.78 12.33
C ILE A 26 -16.89 18.10 13.01
N PRO A 27 -16.49 17.36 14.06
CA PRO A 27 -15.21 17.57 14.71
C PRO A 27 -14.04 17.34 13.71
N SER A 28 -13.21 18.36 13.52
CA SER A 28 -12.13 18.31 12.53
C SER A 28 -10.72 18.32 13.11
N LEU A 29 -10.54 18.84 14.34
CA LEU A 29 -9.20 19.06 14.92
C LEU A 29 -9.02 18.43 16.30
N ARG A 30 -10.07 18.18 17.01
CA ARG A 30 -10.02 17.64 18.38
C ARG A 30 -11.10 16.61 18.57
N LEU A 31 -10.78 15.61 19.39
CA LEU A 31 -11.78 14.65 19.83
C LEU A 31 -12.89 15.40 20.59
N PRO A 32 -14.17 15.22 20.24
CA PRO A 32 -15.26 15.87 20.93
C PRO A 32 -15.33 15.45 22.39
N ALA A 33 -15.64 16.39 23.29
CA ALA A 33 -15.78 16.14 24.72
C ALA A 33 -17.04 15.30 25.07
N LYS A 34 -17.99 15.24 24.16
CA LYS A 34 -19.24 14.47 24.34
C LYS A 34 -19.39 13.43 23.24
N SER A 35 -19.93 12.28 23.56
CA SER A 35 -20.31 11.26 22.58
C SER A 35 -21.43 11.78 21.67
N MET A 36 -21.48 11.22 20.48
CA MET A 36 -22.55 11.43 19.50
C MET A 36 -23.37 10.13 19.39
N GLU A 37 -24.64 10.28 19.08
CA GLU A 37 -25.50 9.12 18.78
C GLU A 37 -24.98 8.42 17.50
N PRO A 38 -24.82 7.06 17.49
CA PRO A 38 -24.18 6.34 16.38
C PRO A 38 -24.80 6.58 15.01
N ALA A 39 -26.15 6.65 14.92
CA ALA A 39 -26.83 6.89 13.66
C ALA A 39 -26.58 8.31 13.12
N ALA A 40 -26.41 9.29 14.00
CA ALA A 40 -26.02 10.65 13.61
C ALA A 40 -24.57 10.69 13.11
N ALA A 41 -23.66 10.03 13.80
CA ALA A 41 -22.25 9.92 13.38
C ALA A 41 -22.14 9.24 12.00
N TYR A 42 -22.86 8.13 11.79
CA TYR A 42 -22.92 7.46 10.49
C TYR A 42 -23.39 8.40 9.37
N ARG A 43 -24.47 9.14 9.59
CA ARG A 43 -24.99 10.07 8.57
C ARG A 43 -23.99 11.17 8.21
N PHE A 44 -23.34 11.76 9.20
CA PHE A 44 -22.35 12.80 8.94
C PHE A 44 -21.21 12.30 8.06
N ILE A 45 -20.67 11.13 8.36
CA ILE A 45 -19.58 10.56 7.57
C ILE A 45 -20.10 10.13 6.19
N HIS A 46 -21.26 9.49 6.13
CA HIS A 46 -21.86 9.08 4.87
C HIS A 46 -22.11 10.27 3.92
N ASP A 47 -22.62 11.37 4.44
CA ASP A 47 -22.92 12.57 3.64
C ASP A 47 -21.64 13.24 3.13
N GLU A 48 -20.54 13.23 3.91
CA GLU A 48 -19.24 13.67 3.43
C GLU A 48 -18.70 12.77 2.30
N LEU A 49 -18.83 11.47 2.42
CA LEU A 49 -18.39 10.53 1.40
C LEU A 49 -19.14 10.67 0.07
N MET A 50 -20.35 11.23 0.07
CA MET A 50 -21.07 11.56 -1.15
C MET A 50 -20.40 12.63 -2.02
N LEU A 51 -19.44 13.37 -1.49
CA LEU A 51 -18.63 14.33 -2.23
C LEU A 51 -17.50 13.67 -3.01
N ASP A 52 -17.19 12.41 -2.71
CA ASP A 52 -16.16 11.65 -3.40
C ASP A 52 -16.62 11.23 -4.80
N GLY A 53 -15.66 11.03 -5.69
CA GLY A 53 -15.92 10.50 -7.02
C GLY A 53 -16.42 9.04 -6.97
N SER A 54 -17.25 8.66 -7.93
CA SER A 54 -17.69 7.27 -8.06
C SER A 54 -16.50 6.37 -8.45
N SER A 55 -16.20 5.34 -7.65
CA SER A 55 -15.16 4.35 -7.94
C SER A 55 -15.39 3.63 -9.28
N ARG A 56 -16.63 3.45 -9.71
CA ARG A 56 -16.98 2.85 -11.00
C ARG A 56 -16.55 3.70 -12.21
N LEU A 57 -16.37 4.99 -12.03
CA LEU A 57 -15.94 5.93 -13.06
C LEU A 57 -14.44 6.22 -13.01
N ASN A 58 -13.73 5.64 -12.06
CA ASN A 58 -12.29 5.81 -11.93
C ASN A 58 -11.55 4.86 -12.86
N LEU A 59 -11.08 5.35 -13.98
CA LEU A 59 -10.40 4.56 -15.02
C LEU A 59 -8.86 4.60 -14.94
N ALA A 60 -8.30 5.36 -14.02
CA ALA A 60 -6.91 5.79 -14.18
C ALA A 60 -6.01 5.62 -12.95
N THR A 61 -6.47 5.11 -11.82
CA THR A 61 -5.66 5.13 -10.60
C THR A 61 -5.78 3.86 -9.77
N PHE A 62 -4.87 3.70 -8.88
CA PHE A 62 -4.55 2.72 -7.85
C PHE A 62 -5.75 2.14 -7.06
N VAL A 63 -6.90 1.92 -7.66
CA VAL A 63 -8.12 1.64 -6.91
C VAL A 63 -8.79 0.39 -7.42
N THR A 64 -9.31 -0.38 -6.52
CA THR A 64 -10.32 -1.38 -6.81
C THR A 64 -11.61 -0.65 -7.22
N THR A 65 -11.95 -0.73 -8.49
CA THR A 65 -13.08 0.02 -9.06
C THR A 65 -14.37 -0.78 -9.02
N TRP A 66 -14.28 -2.10 -8.97
CA TRP A 66 -15.42 -2.99 -8.96
C TRP A 66 -15.12 -4.28 -8.19
N MET A 67 -16.11 -4.79 -7.49
CA MET A 67 -16.09 -6.09 -6.80
C MET A 67 -17.37 -6.85 -7.11
N ASP A 68 -17.27 -8.17 -7.13
CA ASP A 68 -18.46 -9.04 -7.12
C ASP A 68 -19.24 -8.86 -5.83
N PRO A 69 -20.59 -8.89 -5.86
CA PRO A 69 -21.41 -8.76 -4.65
C PRO A 69 -21.08 -9.78 -3.57
N GLU A 70 -20.63 -10.97 -3.95
CA GLU A 70 -20.17 -12.02 -3.03
C GLU A 70 -18.91 -11.61 -2.28
N ALA A 71 -17.99 -10.88 -2.93
CA ALA A 71 -16.79 -10.36 -2.26
C ALA A 71 -17.15 -9.28 -1.24
N GLU A 72 -18.04 -8.35 -1.59
CA GLU A 72 -18.55 -7.33 -0.67
C GLU A 72 -19.23 -7.98 0.56
N LYS A 73 -20.04 -9.01 0.33
CA LYS A 73 -20.70 -9.76 1.40
C LYS A 73 -19.69 -10.45 2.33
N LEU A 74 -18.69 -11.15 1.78
CA LEU A 74 -17.64 -11.79 2.57
C LEU A 74 -16.84 -10.77 3.38
N MET A 75 -16.51 -9.62 2.83
CA MET A 75 -15.85 -8.54 3.55
C MET A 75 -16.69 -8.06 4.74
N ALA A 76 -17.99 -7.87 4.55
CA ALA A 76 -18.90 -7.47 5.61
C ALA A 76 -19.08 -8.54 6.71
N GLU A 77 -18.95 -9.82 6.38
CA GLU A 77 -19.05 -10.94 7.33
C GLU A 77 -17.74 -11.21 8.10
N THR A 78 -16.63 -10.63 7.66
CA THR A 78 -15.30 -10.99 8.17
C THR A 78 -14.45 -9.82 8.64
N PHE A 79 -14.94 -8.57 8.56
CA PHE A 79 -14.15 -7.38 8.89
C PHE A 79 -13.70 -7.32 10.37
N ASP A 80 -14.34 -8.09 11.26
CA ASP A 80 -14.04 -8.18 12.67
C ASP A 80 -13.02 -9.29 13.04
N LYS A 81 -12.55 -10.07 12.03
CA LYS A 81 -11.59 -11.16 12.23
C LYS A 81 -10.14 -10.64 12.21
N ASN A 82 -9.36 -11.09 13.18
CA ASN A 82 -7.93 -10.79 13.26
C ASN A 82 -7.09 -11.95 12.70
N MET A 83 -6.66 -11.83 11.45
CA MET A 83 -5.90 -12.87 10.75
C MET A 83 -4.57 -13.25 11.43
N ILE A 84 -3.98 -12.38 12.23
CA ILE A 84 -2.73 -12.64 12.96
C ILE A 84 -2.93 -13.65 14.08
N ASP A 85 -4.10 -13.70 14.64
CA ASP A 85 -4.48 -14.71 15.65
C ASP A 85 -4.89 -16.01 14.96
N LYS A 86 -3.90 -16.83 14.62
CA LYS A 86 -4.09 -18.07 13.87
C LYS A 86 -4.79 -19.17 14.68
N ASP A 87 -4.71 -19.10 15.98
CA ASP A 87 -5.37 -20.08 16.87
C ASP A 87 -6.87 -19.83 16.89
N GLU A 88 -7.29 -18.58 16.96
CA GLU A 88 -8.71 -18.21 16.97
C GLU A 88 -9.33 -18.19 15.56
N TYR A 89 -8.55 -17.80 14.55
CA TYR A 89 -9.03 -17.66 13.16
C TYR A 89 -8.25 -18.55 12.16
N PRO A 90 -8.16 -19.86 12.37
CA PRO A 90 -7.33 -20.76 11.55
C PRO A 90 -7.78 -20.81 10.08
N ALA A 91 -9.08 -20.73 9.83
CA ALA A 91 -9.61 -20.74 8.46
C ALA A 91 -9.21 -19.47 7.68
N THR A 92 -9.21 -18.30 8.31
CA THR A 92 -8.77 -17.04 7.70
C THR A 92 -7.28 -17.09 7.37
N ALA A 93 -6.46 -17.59 8.29
CA ALA A 93 -5.03 -17.77 8.09
C ALA A 93 -4.73 -18.78 6.94
N ALA A 94 -5.49 -19.88 6.87
CA ALA A 94 -5.35 -20.87 5.81
C ALA A 94 -5.75 -20.30 4.42
N ILE A 95 -6.76 -19.42 4.35
CA ILE A 95 -7.15 -18.74 3.12
C ILE A 95 -6.02 -17.83 2.64
N GLU A 96 -5.44 -17.03 3.53
CA GLU A 96 -4.27 -16.19 3.21
C GLU A 96 -3.12 -17.01 2.65
N SER A 97 -2.72 -18.07 3.36
CA SER A 97 -1.61 -18.94 2.94
C SER A 97 -1.85 -19.55 1.55
N ARG A 98 -3.09 -19.98 1.26
CA ARG A 98 -3.45 -20.48 -0.07
C ARG A 98 -3.37 -19.43 -1.15
N CYS A 99 -3.81 -18.20 -0.89
CA CYS A 99 -3.69 -17.09 -1.84
C CYS A 99 -2.22 -16.77 -2.13
N ILE A 100 -1.37 -16.75 -1.11
CA ILE A 100 0.08 -16.54 -1.27
C ILE A 100 0.69 -17.66 -2.11
N ALA A 101 0.37 -18.93 -1.82
CA ALA A 101 0.86 -20.08 -2.56
C ALA A 101 0.45 -20.01 -4.04
N MET A 102 -0.81 -19.69 -4.34
CA MET A 102 -1.29 -19.55 -5.73
C MET A 102 -0.55 -18.45 -6.50
N VAL A 103 -0.29 -17.32 -5.86
CA VAL A 103 0.48 -16.22 -6.47
C VAL A 103 1.95 -16.62 -6.64
N ALA A 104 2.55 -17.30 -5.67
CA ALA A 104 3.92 -17.79 -5.75
C ALA A 104 4.09 -18.81 -6.88
N ASP A 105 3.15 -19.75 -7.08
CA ASP A 105 3.12 -20.67 -8.20
C ASP A 105 3.05 -19.93 -9.55
N LEU A 106 2.19 -18.91 -9.64
CA LEU A 106 2.08 -18.08 -10.85
C LEU A 106 3.41 -17.40 -11.22
N PHE A 107 4.24 -17.07 -10.23
CA PHE A 107 5.59 -16.51 -10.41
C PHE A 107 6.71 -17.57 -10.39
N HIS A 108 6.37 -18.86 -10.50
CA HIS A 108 7.34 -19.96 -10.60
C HIS A 108 8.29 -20.08 -9.40
N ALA A 109 7.80 -19.83 -8.18
CA ALA A 109 8.60 -20.06 -6.98
C ALA A 109 8.93 -21.55 -6.82
N GLU A 110 10.22 -21.86 -6.62
CA GLU A 110 10.75 -23.24 -6.70
C GLU A 110 10.32 -24.15 -5.53
N ASP A 111 9.94 -23.60 -4.39
CA ASP A 111 9.74 -24.34 -3.12
C ASP A 111 8.28 -24.75 -2.84
N LEU A 112 7.39 -24.65 -3.82
CA LEU A 112 5.96 -25.00 -3.66
C LEU A 112 5.66 -26.50 -3.92
N ARG A 113 6.66 -27.37 -3.91
CA ARG A 113 6.50 -28.77 -4.34
C ARG A 113 5.90 -29.70 -3.30
N ASP A 114 5.81 -29.27 -2.05
CA ASP A 114 5.08 -29.98 -1.00
C ASP A 114 3.66 -29.43 -0.91
N ASP A 115 2.67 -30.33 -0.91
CA ASP A 115 1.24 -30.02 -0.81
C ASP A 115 0.85 -29.26 0.48
N ASP A 116 1.80 -28.83 1.27
CA ASP A 116 1.61 -28.06 2.48
C ASP A 116 1.62 -26.56 2.19
N ALA A 117 0.42 -25.96 2.14
CA ALA A 117 0.23 -24.51 2.01
C ALA A 117 0.90 -23.68 3.14
N SER A 118 1.44 -24.34 4.18
CA SER A 118 2.21 -23.70 5.24
C SER A 118 3.62 -23.30 4.80
N SER A 119 4.12 -23.84 3.70
CA SER A 119 5.44 -23.56 3.14
C SER A 119 5.49 -22.35 2.20
N ALA A 120 4.40 -21.61 2.03
CA ALA A 120 4.33 -20.47 1.13
C ALA A 120 5.34 -19.38 1.52
N ILE A 121 6.23 -19.05 0.58
CA ILE A 121 7.21 -17.97 0.75
C ILE A 121 6.56 -16.64 0.41
N GLY A 122 6.06 -15.94 1.42
CA GLY A 122 5.45 -14.64 1.20
C GLY A 122 4.56 -14.20 2.34
N ALA A 123 4.03 -12.99 2.20
CA ALA A 123 3.06 -12.43 3.12
C ALA A 123 2.07 -11.55 2.36
N SER A 124 0.83 -11.50 2.82
CA SER A 124 -0.09 -10.45 2.41
C SER A 124 0.35 -9.10 2.97
N THR A 125 -0.04 -8.02 2.31
CA THR A 125 0.35 -6.65 2.69
C THR A 125 -0.85 -5.72 2.67
N ILE A 126 -0.78 -4.64 3.44
CA ILE A 126 -1.83 -3.61 3.50
C ILE A 126 -1.92 -2.80 2.20
N GLY A 127 -0.97 -2.98 1.28
CA GLY A 127 -0.97 -2.32 0.00
C GLY A 127 0.38 -2.39 -0.68
N SER A 128 0.45 -1.88 -1.92
CA SER A 128 1.64 -1.95 -2.75
C SER A 128 2.88 -1.29 -2.13
N SER A 129 2.71 -0.26 -1.32
CA SER A 129 3.84 0.38 -0.64
C SER A 129 4.53 -0.56 0.36
N GLU A 130 3.77 -1.30 1.16
CA GLU A 130 4.34 -2.31 2.05
C GLU A 130 4.96 -3.46 1.26
N ALA A 131 4.30 -3.93 0.21
CA ALA A 131 4.83 -4.97 -0.66
C ALA A 131 6.20 -4.60 -1.25
N VAL A 132 6.34 -3.38 -1.77
CA VAL A 132 7.62 -2.84 -2.27
C VAL A 132 8.66 -2.73 -1.17
N MET A 133 8.27 -2.23 0.03
CA MET A 133 9.19 -2.13 1.16
C MET A 133 9.72 -3.51 1.58
N LEU A 134 8.88 -4.52 1.67
CA LEU A 134 9.29 -5.88 2.04
C LEU A 134 10.13 -6.54 0.95
N GLY A 135 9.74 -6.41 -0.32
CA GLY A 135 10.52 -6.93 -1.44
C GLY A 135 11.91 -6.28 -1.54
N GLY A 136 11.96 -4.96 -1.44
CA GLY A 136 13.22 -4.21 -1.42
C GLY A 136 14.10 -4.56 -0.22
N LEU A 137 13.49 -4.79 0.95
CA LEU A 137 14.22 -5.22 2.15
C LEU A 137 14.81 -6.62 1.96
N ALA A 138 14.09 -7.54 1.34
CA ALA A 138 14.60 -8.86 0.99
C ALA A 138 15.82 -8.78 0.05
N LEU A 139 15.77 -7.91 -0.97
CA LEU A 139 16.92 -7.64 -1.85
C LEU A 139 18.13 -7.13 -1.06
N LYS A 140 17.92 -6.18 -0.15
CA LYS A 140 18.99 -5.65 0.71
C LYS A 140 19.59 -6.71 1.62
N TRP A 141 18.78 -7.61 2.17
CA TRP A 141 19.28 -8.69 3.03
C TRP A 141 20.08 -9.71 2.25
N ARG A 142 19.63 -10.12 1.06
CA ARG A 142 20.40 -10.98 0.15
C ARG A 142 21.77 -10.36 -0.23
N TRP A 143 21.81 -9.05 -0.47
CA TRP A 143 23.04 -8.33 -0.67
C TRP A 143 23.95 -8.40 0.57
N LYS A 144 23.43 -8.17 1.78
CA LYS A 144 24.19 -8.29 3.04
C LYS A 144 24.79 -9.70 3.21
N GLU A 145 24.05 -10.71 2.91
CA GLU A 145 24.51 -12.11 2.97
C GLU A 145 25.64 -12.36 1.96
N ARG A 146 25.45 -11.91 0.72
CA ARG A 146 26.44 -12.06 -0.36
C ARG A 146 27.79 -11.43 -0.05
N ILE A 147 27.79 -10.20 0.47
CA ILE A 147 29.03 -9.47 0.73
C ILE A 147 29.56 -9.61 2.17
N GLY A 148 28.78 -10.20 3.06
CA GLY A 148 29.17 -10.53 4.43
C GLY A 148 29.59 -9.30 5.25
N LYS A 149 30.73 -9.39 5.94
CA LYS A 149 31.22 -8.32 6.83
C LYS A 149 31.47 -6.97 6.12
N LYS A 150 31.71 -6.97 4.83
CA LYS A 150 31.90 -5.76 4.00
C LYS A 150 30.63 -4.90 3.96
N SER A 151 29.42 -5.46 4.23
CA SER A 151 28.17 -4.73 4.28
C SER A 151 28.11 -3.62 5.33
N ARG A 152 29.02 -3.64 6.31
CA ARG A 152 29.09 -2.62 7.37
C ARG A 152 29.69 -1.29 6.91
N THR A 153 30.44 -1.29 5.84
CA THR A 153 31.18 -0.14 5.31
C THR A 153 30.80 0.25 3.90
N ARG A 154 29.85 -0.50 3.28
CA ARG A 154 29.38 -0.27 1.92
C ARG A 154 27.90 0.12 1.95
N THR A 155 27.48 0.91 0.99
CA THR A 155 26.09 1.32 0.80
C THR A 155 25.52 0.57 -0.38
N PRO A 156 24.42 -0.18 -0.22
CA PRO A 156 23.74 -0.79 -1.34
C PRO A 156 23.08 0.26 -2.24
N ASN A 157 22.93 -0.04 -3.52
CA ASN A 157 22.24 0.83 -4.45
C ASN A 157 21.12 0.10 -5.21
N LEU A 158 20.14 0.88 -5.69
CA LEU A 158 19.03 0.44 -6.49
C LEU A 158 18.99 1.25 -7.78
N VAL A 159 19.08 0.59 -8.92
CA VAL A 159 19.01 1.22 -10.24
C VAL A 159 17.55 1.29 -10.70
N MET A 160 17.08 2.45 -11.13
CA MET A 160 15.68 2.65 -11.49
C MET A 160 15.50 3.76 -12.54
N GLY A 161 14.43 3.67 -13.32
CA GLY A 161 14.05 4.75 -14.21
C GLY A 161 13.57 5.99 -13.45
N SER A 162 13.77 7.18 -14.00
CA SER A 162 13.31 8.43 -13.36
C SER A 162 11.78 8.56 -13.28
N ASN A 163 11.04 7.70 -13.95
CA ASN A 163 9.58 7.59 -13.90
C ASN A 163 9.08 6.49 -12.93
N VAL A 164 9.95 5.99 -12.07
CA VAL A 164 9.60 4.96 -11.09
C VAL A 164 8.53 5.47 -10.11
N GLN A 165 7.74 4.55 -9.59
CA GLN A 165 6.75 4.87 -8.57
C GLN A 165 7.42 5.35 -7.28
N VAL A 166 6.89 6.42 -6.67
CA VAL A 166 7.47 7.14 -5.52
C VAL A 166 7.79 6.26 -4.29
N VAL A 167 7.18 5.09 -4.17
CA VAL A 167 7.46 4.18 -3.07
C VAL A 167 8.91 3.67 -3.09
N TRP A 168 9.52 3.55 -4.27
CA TRP A 168 10.93 3.14 -4.38
C TRP A 168 11.88 4.22 -3.86
N GLU A 169 11.54 5.50 -4.06
CA GLU A 169 12.27 6.61 -3.42
C GLU A 169 12.16 6.55 -1.89
N LYS A 170 10.93 6.29 -1.40
CA LYS A 170 10.71 6.09 0.04
C LYS A 170 11.51 4.90 0.56
N PHE A 171 11.51 3.78 -0.16
CA PHE A 171 12.30 2.60 0.19
C PHE A 171 13.78 2.96 0.33
N CYS A 172 14.36 3.59 -0.68
CA CYS A 172 15.76 3.99 -0.66
C CYS A 172 16.09 4.87 0.53
N ARG A 173 15.22 5.86 0.82
CA ARG A 173 15.40 6.77 1.95
C ARG A 173 15.24 6.09 3.31
N TYR A 174 14.27 5.17 3.47
CA TYR A 174 13.98 4.55 4.76
C TYR A 174 14.99 3.46 5.13
N PHE A 175 15.58 2.84 4.13
CA PHE A 175 16.49 1.72 4.32
C PHE A 175 17.95 2.03 3.95
N ASP A 176 18.34 3.29 3.82
CA ASP A 176 19.71 3.70 3.50
C ASP A 176 20.26 2.96 2.26
N VAL A 177 19.50 3.03 1.17
CA VAL A 177 19.88 2.52 -0.14
C VAL A 177 20.11 3.70 -1.07
N GLU A 178 21.22 3.73 -1.78
CA GLU A 178 21.49 4.74 -2.79
C GLU A 178 20.54 4.56 -3.99
N ALA A 179 19.79 5.61 -4.34
CA ALA A 179 18.94 5.62 -5.52
C ALA A 179 19.74 6.07 -6.75
N ARG A 180 19.86 5.19 -7.75
CA ARG A 180 20.50 5.50 -9.04
C ARG A 180 19.45 5.64 -10.12
N TYR A 181 19.18 6.89 -10.52
CA TYR A 181 18.16 7.19 -11.52
C TYR A 181 18.74 7.20 -12.93
N LEU A 182 18.09 6.44 -13.80
CA LEU A 182 18.32 6.48 -15.24
C LEU A 182 17.37 7.48 -15.89
N PRO A 183 17.87 8.47 -16.60
CA PRO A 183 17.03 9.55 -17.15
C PRO A 183 16.15 9.07 -18.28
N MET A 184 14.93 9.62 -18.34
CA MET A 184 14.06 9.55 -19.52
C MET A 184 14.45 10.64 -20.52
N GLU A 185 14.23 10.37 -21.81
CA GLU A 185 14.46 11.28 -22.90
C GLU A 185 13.24 11.40 -23.78
N LYS A 186 13.12 12.48 -24.53
CA LYS A 186 12.03 12.63 -25.49
C LYS A 186 12.05 11.49 -26.51
N GLY A 187 10.97 10.73 -26.57
CA GLY A 187 10.84 9.54 -27.45
C GLY A 187 11.35 8.24 -26.83
N ARG A 188 11.98 8.28 -25.64
CA ARG A 188 12.41 7.10 -24.88
C ARG A 188 11.98 7.22 -23.42
N TYR A 189 10.91 6.53 -23.06
CA TYR A 189 10.27 6.56 -21.73
C TYR A 189 10.47 5.28 -20.94
N VAL A 190 11.41 4.44 -21.37
CA VAL A 190 11.85 3.21 -20.71
C VAL A 190 13.36 3.21 -20.56
N ILE A 191 13.86 2.52 -19.55
CA ILE A 191 15.29 2.26 -19.38
C ILE A 191 15.74 1.21 -20.40
N THR A 192 17.00 1.26 -20.84
CA THR A 192 17.56 0.28 -21.75
C THR A 192 18.54 -0.66 -21.05
N PRO A 193 18.77 -1.87 -21.58
CA PRO A 193 19.74 -2.80 -21.02
C PRO A 193 21.14 -2.20 -20.88
N GLU A 194 21.58 -1.40 -21.85
CA GLU A 194 22.89 -0.74 -21.86
C GLU A 194 23.01 0.22 -20.68
N GLN A 195 22.01 1.08 -20.49
CA GLN A 195 21.99 2.02 -19.36
C GLN A 195 22.02 1.29 -18.01
N VAL A 196 21.31 0.16 -17.92
CA VAL A 196 21.31 -0.64 -16.70
C VAL A 196 22.70 -1.24 -16.47
N LEU A 197 23.32 -1.85 -17.49
CA LEU A 197 24.66 -2.46 -17.40
C LEU A 197 25.73 -1.44 -16.99
N ASP A 198 25.64 -0.21 -17.46
CA ASP A 198 26.56 0.88 -17.08
C ASP A 198 26.36 1.36 -15.63
N ALA A 199 25.15 1.17 -15.06
CA ALA A 199 24.79 1.68 -13.74
C ALA A 199 24.91 0.65 -12.61
N VAL A 200 24.93 -0.66 -12.93
CA VAL A 200 25.01 -1.73 -11.93
C VAL A 200 26.44 -1.99 -11.50
N ASP A 201 26.60 -2.35 -10.24
CA ASP A 201 27.88 -2.77 -9.65
C ASP A 201 27.67 -3.89 -8.61
N GLU A 202 28.72 -4.25 -7.87
CA GLU A 202 28.67 -5.28 -6.84
C GLU A 202 27.76 -4.91 -5.63
N ASP A 203 27.42 -3.64 -5.46
CA ASP A 203 26.53 -3.15 -4.40
C ASP A 203 25.07 -2.99 -4.90
N THR A 204 24.80 -3.23 -6.16
CA THR A 204 23.45 -3.17 -6.69
C THR A 204 22.60 -4.32 -6.13
N ILE A 205 21.49 -3.95 -5.49
CA ILE A 205 20.54 -4.90 -4.92
C ILE A 205 19.42 -5.30 -5.88
N GLY A 206 19.16 -4.48 -6.88
CA GLY A 206 18.12 -4.72 -7.87
C GLY A 206 18.01 -3.61 -8.91
N VAL A 207 17.13 -3.85 -9.88
CA VAL A 207 16.74 -2.91 -10.94
C VAL A 207 15.22 -2.80 -10.98
N VAL A 208 14.68 -1.60 -11.14
CA VAL A 208 13.24 -1.31 -11.19
C VAL A 208 12.88 -0.51 -12.44
#